data_603da5c284c626e6c393159274be7887
#
_entry.id   603da5c284c626e6c393159274be7887
#
_cell.length_a   1.000
_cell.length_b   1.000
_cell.length_c   1.000
_cell.angle_alpha   90.00
_cell.angle_beta   90.00
_cell.angle_gamma   90.00
#
_symmetry.space_group_name_H-M   'P 1'
#
loop_
_entity.id
_entity.type
_entity.pdbx_description
1 polymer ?
#
loop_
_entity_poly.entity_id
_entity_poly.type
_entity_poly.pdbx_seq_one_letter_code
_entity_poly.pdbx_strand_id
1 'polypeptide(L)'
;CISPWNFPLAIFVGQVAAALATGNTVLAKPAEQTPVVALEAVKLLHTSGIPTDVLQTVTGLGETVGATLVAHAQVAGVVFTGSTQVAKIIQRGLAAKDGPIVPLIAETGGINAMLVDSTALPEHVADAVVQSAFRSAGQRCSALRLLCVHEEIADHVVTMLRGAMKELVVGDTASLATDVGPLIDQEAFDGIRTHVERLGGHPAGAALPRPDSGL
;
A
#
# COMPACT_ATOMS: atom_id res chain seq x y z
N CYS A 1 -10.60 9.33 8.51
CA CYS A 1 -9.42 8.90 7.74
C CYS A 1 -9.26 7.39 7.87
N ILE A 2 -9.13 6.68 6.76
CA ILE A 2 -8.94 5.22 6.71
C ILE A 2 -7.68 4.96 5.89
N SER A 3 -6.63 4.45 6.54
CA SER A 3 -5.30 4.32 5.95
C SER A 3 -4.90 2.86 5.71
N PRO A 4 -3.98 2.61 4.76
CA PRO A 4 -3.53 1.27 4.42
C PRO A 4 -2.38 0.81 5.35
N TRP A 5 -2.09 -0.49 5.29
CA TRP A 5 -1.02 -1.13 6.05
C TRP A 5 0.39 -0.91 5.45
N ASN A 6 0.50 -0.68 4.14
CA ASN A 6 1.79 -0.67 3.43
C ASN A 6 2.59 0.64 3.58
N PHE A 7 1.96 1.71 4.04
CA PHE A 7 2.58 2.97 4.48
C PHE A 7 1.94 3.42 5.80
N PRO A 8 2.11 2.64 6.88
CA PRO A 8 1.30 2.77 8.10
C PRO A 8 1.54 4.07 8.88
N LEU A 9 2.68 4.71 8.66
CA LEU A 9 2.98 6.02 9.25
C LEU A 9 2.73 7.15 8.25
N ALA A 10 3.35 7.11 7.07
CA ALA A 10 3.37 8.25 6.15
C ALA A 10 1.98 8.59 5.61
N ILE A 11 1.21 7.61 5.11
CA ILE A 11 -0.14 7.86 4.59
C ILE A 11 -1.09 8.18 5.74
N PHE A 12 -1.00 7.46 6.87
CA PHE A 12 -1.83 7.72 8.03
C PHE A 12 -1.68 9.17 8.53
N VAL A 13 -0.45 9.60 8.79
CA VAL A 13 -0.18 10.96 9.27
C VAL A 13 -0.52 12.00 8.21
N GLY A 14 -0.26 11.72 6.92
CA GLY A 14 -0.62 12.62 5.83
C GLY A 14 -2.11 12.90 5.75
N GLN A 15 -2.96 11.88 5.84
CA GLN A 15 -4.42 12.03 5.87
C GLN A 15 -4.89 12.80 7.10
N VAL A 16 -4.39 12.44 8.28
CA VAL A 16 -4.75 13.08 9.55
C VAL A 16 -4.34 14.55 9.54
N ALA A 17 -3.09 14.86 9.17
CA ALA A 17 -2.58 16.23 9.15
C ALA A 17 -3.33 17.10 8.16
N ALA A 18 -3.64 16.61 6.97
CA ALA A 18 -4.41 17.36 5.97
C ALA A 18 -5.82 17.69 6.47
N ALA A 19 -6.49 16.73 7.09
CA ALA A 19 -7.83 16.95 7.65
C ALA A 19 -7.82 17.93 8.82
N LEU A 20 -6.86 17.81 9.75
CA LEU A 20 -6.71 18.74 10.89
C LEU A 20 -6.35 20.16 10.43
N ALA A 21 -5.41 20.29 9.47
CA ALA A 21 -4.97 21.58 8.97
C ALA A 21 -6.09 22.38 8.27
N THR A 22 -7.10 21.68 7.79
CA THR A 22 -8.29 22.30 7.17
C THR A 22 -9.47 22.46 8.15
N GLY A 23 -9.21 22.33 9.46
CA GLY A 23 -10.17 22.62 10.52
C GLY A 23 -11.19 21.53 10.82
N ASN A 24 -10.91 20.28 10.43
CA ASN A 24 -11.79 19.15 10.72
C ASN A 24 -11.39 18.43 12.01
N THR A 25 -12.35 17.80 12.66
CA THR A 25 -12.10 16.73 13.64
C THR A 25 -11.89 15.40 12.93
N VAL A 26 -11.07 14.52 13.48
CA VAL A 26 -10.63 13.30 12.79
C VAL A 26 -10.88 12.06 13.63
N LEU A 27 -11.61 11.10 13.07
CA LEU A 27 -11.57 9.71 13.47
C LEU A 27 -10.61 8.98 12.54
N ALA A 28 -9.49 8.52 13.08
CA ALA A 28 -8.40 7.89 12.32
C ALA A 28 -8.41 6.38 12.53
N LYS A 29 -8.74 5.64 11.46
CA LYS A 29 -8.69 4.17 11.45
C LYS A 29 -7.46 3.69 10.69
N PRO A 30 -6.40 3.24 11.39
CA PRO A 30 -5.29 2.55 10.74
C PRO A 30 -5.73 1.17 10.25
N ALA A 31 -4.94 0.59 9.35
CA ALA A 31 -5.13 -0.80 8.96
C ALA A 31 -4.91 -1.75 10.17
N GLU A 32 -5.69 -2.80 10.22
CA GLU A 32 -5.65 -3.80 11.30
C GLU A 32 -4.32 -4.54 11.41
N GLN A 33 -3.56 -4.63 10.32
CA GLN A 33 -2.24 -5.27 10.30
C GLN A 33 -1.16 -4.40 10.95
N THR A 34 -1.34 -3.07 11.00
CA THR A 34 -0.27 -2.14 11.41
C THR A 34 -0.75 -1.01 12.33
N PRO A 35 -1.51 -1.28 13.40
CA PRO A 35 -2.10 -0.23 14.23
C PRO A 35 -1.09 0.45 15.16
N VAL A 36 -0.03 -0.24 15.59
CA VAL A 36 0.86 0.23 16.66
C VAL A 36 1.58 1.53 16.29
N VAL A 37 2.14 1.60 15.08
CA VAL A 37 2.84 2.82 14.64
C VAL A 37 1.91 4.02 14.53
N ALA A 38 0.65 3.81 14.14
CA ALA A 38 -0.37 4.84 14.09
C ALA A 38 -0.75 5.35 15.49
N LEU A 39 -0.89 4.44 16.45
CA LEU A 39 -1.17 4.80 17.86
C LEU A 39 -0.04 5.63 18.47
N GLU A 40 1.22 5.26 18.21
CA GLU A 40 2.38 6.03 18.67
C GLU A 40 2.43 7.42 18.00
N ALA A 41 2.13 7.51 16.69
CA ALA A 41 2.04 8.79 16.00
C ALA A 41 0.96 9.71 16.62
N VAL A 42 -0.21 9.17 16.94
CA VAL A 42 -1.29 9.94 17.59
C VAL A 42 -0.90 10.40 19.00
N LYS A 43 -0.22 9.56 19.77
CA LYS A 43 0.34 9.98 21.09
C LYS A 43 1.30 11.16 20.94
N LEU A 44 2.18 11.14 19.94
CA LEU A 44 3.08 12.26 19.67
C LEU A 44 2.33 13.52 19.29
N LEU A 45 1.29 13.42 18.43
CA LEU A 45 0.43 14.54 18.06
C LEU A 45 -0.27 15.14 19.30
N HIS A 46 -0.82 14.32 20.18
CA HIS A 46 -1.43 14.80 21.42
C HIS A 46 -0.41 15.46 22.36
N THR A 47 0.78 14.89 22.50
CA THR A 47 1.87 15.48 23.30
C THR A 47 2.32 16.82 22.71
N SER A 48 2.20 16.98 21.38
CA SER A 48 2.53 18.24 20.68
C SER A 48 1.40 19.28 20.70
N GLY A 49 0.29 18.98 21.39
CA GLY A 49 -0.79 19.96 21.62
C GLY A 49 -2.06 19.74 20.79
N ILE A 50 -2.18 18.67 19.99
CA ILE A 50 -3.45 18.34 19.34
C ILE A 50 -4.43 17.81 20.38
N PRO A 51 -5.62 18.44 20.56
CA PRO A 51 -6.58 18.01 21.56
C PRO A 51 -7.12 16.60 21.30
N THR A 52 -7.39 15.85 22.35
CA THR A 52 -7.88 14.46 22.26
C THR A 52 -9.30 14.33 21.72
N ASP A 53 -10.12 15.37 21.85
CA ASP A 53 -11.47 15.46 21.30
C ASP A 53 -11.48 15.83 19.80
N VAL A 54 -10.37 16.34 19.29
CA VAL A 54 -10.22 16.70 17.88
C VAL A 54 -9.65 15.56 17.03
N LEU A 55 -8.78 14.71 17.62
CA LEU A 55 -8.20 13.56 16.96
C LEU A 55 -8.38 12.31 17.82
N GLN A 56 -9.07 11.29 17.28
CA GLN A 56 -9.25 10.01 17.94
C GLN A 56 -8.86 8.86 17.00
N THR A 57 -8.19 7.85 17.55
CA THR A 57 -7.84 6.62 16.82
C THR A 57 -8.87 5.54 17.13
N VAL A 58 -9.38 4.91 16.07
CA VAL A 58 -10.33 3.80 16.17
C VAL A 58 -9.74 2.58 15.49
N THR A 59 -9.33 1.59 16.27
CA THR A 59 -8.76 0.34 15.74
C THR A 59 -9.84 -0.72 15.52
N GLY A 60 -9.60 -1.64 14.59
CA GLY A 60 -10.48 -2.76 14.28
C GLY A 60 -10.56 -3.06 12.80
N LEU A 61 -11.31 -4.11 12.47
CA LEU A 61 -11.47 -4.61 11.10
C LEU A 61 -12.17 -3.59 10.19
N GLY A 62 -11.81 -3.60 8.92
CA GLY A 62 -12.43 -2.74 7.91
C GLY A 62 -13.93 -2.98 7.76
N GLU A 63 -14.33 -4.26 7.77
CA GLU A 63 -15.71 -4.72 7.56
C GLU A 63 -16.66 -4.34 8.71
N THR A 64 -16.11 -4.12 9.91
CA THR A 64 -16.92 -3.76 11.09
C THR A 64 -16.73 -2.27 11.42
N VAL A 65 -15.57 -1.89 11.91
CA VAL A 65 -15.29 -0.51 12.34
C VAL A 65 -15.31 0.46 11.16
N GLY A 66 -14.63 0.12 10.06
CA GLY A 66 -14.62 0.95 8.85
C GLY A 66 -16.03 1.15 8.28
N ALA A 67 -16.79 0.07 8.14
CA ALA A 67 -18.17 0.13 7.66
C ALA A 67 -19.09 0.97 8.57
N THR A 68 -18.94 0.81 9.89
CA THR A 68 -19.72 1.61 10.87
C THR A 68 -19.40 3.10 10.77
N LEU A 69 -18.11 3.46 10.64
CA LEU A 69 -17.72 4.85 10.47
C LEU A 69 -18.30 5.45 9.18
N VAL A 70 -18.19 4.73 8.05
CA VAL A 70 -18.72 5.20 6.76
C VAL A 70 -20.23 5.40 6.80
N ALA A 71 -20.96 4.51 7.46
CA ALA A 71 -22.44 4.57 7.57
C ALA A 71 -22.92 5.64 8.55
N HIS A 72 -22.07 6.10 9.48
CA HIS A 72 -22.51 6.99 10.56
C HIS A 72 -22.94 8.37 10.05
N ALA A 73 -24.11 8.83 10.48
CA ALA A 73 -24.75 10.05 9.98
C ALA A 73 -23.86 11.31 10.15
N GLN A 74 -23.12 11.41 11.26
CA GLN A 74 -22.25 12.56 11.56
C GLN A 74 -20.92 12.59 10.81
N VAL A 75 -20.57 11.54 10.06
CA VAL A 75 -19.38 11.56 9.22
C VAL A 75 -19.60 12.45 8.02
N ALA A 76 -18.89 13.58 7.99
CA ALA A 76 -19.04 14.65 7.01
C ALA A 76 -18.06 14.54 5.82
N GLY A 77 -17.05 13.67 5.90
CA GLY A 77 -16.09 13.41 4.82
C GLY A 77 -15.30 12.14 5.09
N VAL A 78 -14.82 11.49 4.04
CA VAL A 78 -13.96 10.30 4.14
C VAL A 78 -12.71 10.50 3.29
N VAL A 79 -11.55 10.32 3.92
CA VAL A 79 -10.26 10.18 3.23
C VAL A 79 -9.82 8.73 3.36
N PHE A 80 -9.65 8.07 2.24
CA PHE A 80 -9.34 6.63 2.15
C PHE A 80 -8.13 6.39 1.27
N THR A 81 -7.25 5.50 1.69
CA THR A 81 -6.23 4.90 0.83
C THR A 81 -6.24 3.39 1.01
N GLY A 82 -6.33 2.66 -0.10
CA GLY A 82 -6.38 1.19 -0.07
C GLY A 82 -6.75 0.58 -1.42
N SER A 83 -7.46 -0.55 -1.41
CA SER A 83 -7.87 -1.20 -2.65
C SER A 83 -9.01 -0.47 -3.35
N THR A 84 -9.03 -0.52 -4.69
CA THR A 84 -10.13 0.03 -5.50
C THR A 84 -11.47 -0.62 -5.15
N GLN A 85 -11.46 -1.91 -4.78
CA GLN A 85 -12.66 -2.62 -4.38
C GLN A 85 -13.27 -2.00 -3.13
N VAL A 86 -12.47 -1.77 -2.09
CA VAL A 86 -12.94 -1.15 -0.83
C VAL A 86 -13.35 0.30 -1.07
N ALA A 87 -12.61 1.07 -1.88
CA ALA A 87 -13.00 2.44 -2.25
C ALA A 87 -14.42 2.49 -2.87
N LYS A 88 -14.73 1.55 -3.76
CA LYS A 88 -16.07 1.44 -4.36
C LYS A 88 -17.15 1.03 -3.36
N ILE A 89 -16.82 0.21 -2.37
CA ILE A 89 -17.76 -0.12 -1.26
C ILE A 89 -18.06 1.14 -0.45
N ILE A 90 -17.03 1.88 -0.07
CA ILE A 90 -17.18 3.15 0.66
C ILE A 90 -18.02 4.13 -0.15
N GLN A 91 -17.70 4.32 -1.43
CA GLN A 91 -18.43 5.21 -2.33
C GLN A 91 -19.94 4.89 -2.38
N ARG A 92 -20.29 3.60 -2.53
CA ARG A 92 -21.70 3.17 -2.53
C ARG A 92 -22.36 3.41 -1.17
N GLY A 93 -21.65 3.11 -0.07
CA GLY A 93 -22.15 3.37 1.28
C GLY A 93 -22.44 4.84 1.54
N LEU A 94 -21.53 5.73 1.10
CA LEU A 94 -21.75 7.17 1.22
C LEU A 94 -22.89 7.69 0.33
N ALA A 95 -22.99 7.16 -0.90
CA ALA A 95 -24.08 7.54 -1.82
C ALA A 95 -25.47 7.09 -1.36
N ALA A 96 -25.54 6.06 -0.52
CA ALA A 96 -26.79 5.56 0.05
C ALA A 96 -27.24 6.32 1.32
N LYS A 97 -26.43 7.25 1.84
CA LYS A 97 -26.80 8.04 3.04
C LYS A 97 -27.83 9.10 2.69
N ASP A 98 -28.80 9.27 3.55
CA ASP A 98 -29.68 10.43 3.52
C ASP A 98 -28.94 11.69 4.00
N GLY A 99 -29.35 12.85 3.52
CA GLY A 99 -28.79 14.14 3.94
C GLY A 99 -27.77 14.72 2.94
N PRO A 100 -26.80 15.53 3.42
CA PRO A 100 -25.83 16.17 2.55
C PRO A 100 -24.91 15.16 1.84
N ILE A 101 -24.47 15.51 0.63
CA ILE A 101 -23.47 14.71 -0.10
C ILE A 101 -22.14 14.70 0.70
N VAL A 102 -21.69 13.51 1.06
CA VAL A 102 -20.43 13.31 1.80
C VAL A 102 -19.28 13.15 0.81
N PRO A 103 -18.27 14.04 0.83
CA PRO A 103 -17.12 13.92 -0.05
C PRO A 103 -16.28 12.69 0.30
N LEU A 104 -15.77 12.03 -0.73
CA LEU A 104 -14.82 10.95 -0.66
C LEU A 104 -13.54 11.31 -1.41
N ILE A 105 -12.41 11.35 -0.71
CA ILE A 105 -11.08 11.36 -1.31
C ILE A 105 -10.55 9.93 -1.24
N ALA A 106 -10.39 9.29 -2.39
CA ALA A 106 -9.98 7.88 -2.45
C ALA A 106 -8.73 7.73 -3.32
N GLU A 107 -7.64 7.35 -2.69
CA GLU A 107 -6.39 6.96 -3.35
C GLU A 107 -6.30 5.44 -3.43
N THR A 108 -6.13 4.90 -4.64
CA THR A 108 -6.13 3.46 -4.86
C THR A 108 -4.92 3.02 -5.69
N GLY A 109 -4.75 1.70 -5.84
CA GLY A 109 -3.71 1.15 -6.69
C GLY A 109 -3.96 1.39 -8.18
N GLY A 110 -2.93 1.12 -8.96
CA GLY A 110 -2.95 1.25 -10.42
C GLY A 110 -1.95 0.32 -11.10
N ILE A 111 -1.92 0.35 -12.45
CA ILE A 111 -0.92 -0.30 -13.26
C ILE A 111 0.11 0.76 -13.67
N ASN A 112 1.14 0.94 -12.84
CA ASN A 112 2.17 1.93 -13.10
C ASN A 112 3.11 1.43 -14.21
N ALA A 113 3.36 2.28 -15.20
CA ALA A 113 4.21 1.96 -16.33
C ALA A 113 5.54 2.74 -16.28
N MET A 114 6.61 2.08 -16.73
CA MET A 114 7.89 2.71 -17.05
C MET A 114 8.12 2.60 -18.56
N LEU A 115 8.36 3.73 -19.21
CA LEU A 115 8.70 3.80 -20.63
C LEU A 115 10.21 4.02 -20.74
N VAL A 116 10.87 3.16 -21.49
CA VAL A 116 12.31 3.16 -21.66
C VAL A 116 12.65 3.38 -23.12
N ASP A 117 13.23 4.52 -23.41
CA ASP A 117 13.70 4.93 -24.73
C ASP A 117 15.04 4.27 -25.07
N SER A 118 15.39 4.17 -26.35
CA SER A 118 16.64 3.57 -26.82
C SER A 118 17.93 4.28 -26.35
N THR A 119 17.82 5.52 -25.89
CA THR A 119 18.94 6.31 -25.33
C THR A 119 19.15 6.09 -23.85
N ALA A 120 18.27 5.33 -23.17
CA ALA A 120 18.40 5.06 -21.74
C ALA A 120 19.60 4.16 -21.44
N LEU A 121 20.27 4.42 -20.31
CA LEU A 121 21.32 3.56 -19.79
C LEU A 121 20.71 2.29 -19.17
N PRO A 122 20.98 1.09 -19.70
CA PRO A 122 20.38 -0.16 -19.23
C PRO A 122 20.61 -0.44 -17.74
N GLU A 123 21.77 -0.03 -17.20
CA GLU A 123 22.12 -0.16 -15.79
C GLU A 123 21.17 0.65 -14.89
N HIS A 124 20.91 1.89 -15.26
CA HIS A 124 19.96 2.74 -14.51
C HIS A 124 18.53 2.23 -14.64
N VAL A 125 18.17 1.66 -15.78
CA VAL A 125 16.86 1.02 -15.97
C VAL A 125 16.72 -0.18 -15.05
N ALA A 126 17.72 -1.06 -14.99
CA ALA A 126 17.68 -2.23 -14.13
C ALA A 126 17.54 -1.84 -12.64
N ASP A 127 18.34 -0.87 -12.17
CA ASP A 127 18.23 -0.35 -10.81
C ASP A 127 16.86 0.26 -10.52
N ALA A 128 16.35 1.10 -11.41
CA ALA A 128 15.05 1.74 -11.24
C ALA A 128 13.90 0.71 -11.20
N VAL A 129 13.97 -0.32 -12.04
CA VAL A 129 12.99 -1.42 -12.05
C VAL A 129 13.06 -2.21 -10.75
N VAL A 130 14.26 -2.61 -10.30
CA VAL A 130 14.43 -3.35 -9.04
C VAL A 130 13.86 -2.56 -7.87
N GLN A 131 14.20 -1.28 -7.76
CA GLN A 131 13.69 -0.43 -6.69
C GLN A 131 12.18 -0.22 -6.75
N SER A 132 11.62 -0.06 -7.95
CA SER A 132 10.21 0.23 -8.12
C SER A 132 9.32 -1.01 -8.02
N ALA A 133 9.73 -2.13 -8.62
CA ALA A 133 8.90 -3.33 -8.70
C ALA A 133 9.01 -4.25 -7.49
N PHE A 134 10.21 -4.37 -6.87
CA PHE A 134 10.49 -5.44 -5.91
C PHE A 134 10.61 -4.98 -4.46
N ARG A 135 10.97 -3.72 -4.19
CA ARG A 135 10.96 -3.21 -2.80
C ARG A 135 9.59 -3.40 -2.15
N SER A 136 9.60 -3.72 -0.86
CA SER A 136 8.37 -4.07 -0.09
C SER A 136 7.58 -5.22 -0.72
N ALA A 137 8.26 -6.16 -1.37
CA ALA A 137 7.64 -7.26 -2.14
C ALA A 137 6.64 -6.75 -3.21
N GLY A 138 6.88 -5.55 -3.78
CA GLY A 138 5.97 -4.91 -4.73
C GLY A 138 4.64 -4.46 -4.13
N GLN A 139 4.49 -4.44 -2.80
CA GLN A 139 3.26 -4.12 -2.09
C GLN A 139 3.07 -2.61 -1.92
N ARG A 140 3.18 -1.85 -3.01
CA ARG A 140 2.97 -0.39 -3.03
C ARG A 140 2.02 0.00 -4.15
N CYS A 141 1.19 1.03 -3.90
CA CYS A 141 0.33 1.62 -4.93
C CYS A 141 1.15 2.17 -6.12
N SER A 142 2.39 2.62 -5.86
CA SER A 142 3.34 3.15 -6.84
C SER A 142 4.31 2.12 -7.43
N ALA A 143 4.19 0.82 -7.09
CA ALA A 143 5.09 -0.19 -7.62
C ALA A 143 4.95 -0.32 -9.14
N LEU A 144 6.06 -0.48 -9.83
CA LEU A 144 6.08 -0.73 -11.27
C LEU A 144 5.36 -2.05 -11.59
N ARG A 145 4.45 -2.02 -12.57
CA ARG A 145 3.68 -3.18 -13.04
C ARG A 145 3.88 -3.47 -14.51
N LEU A 146 4.23 -2.47 -15.29
CA LEU A 146 4.40 -2.58 -16.74
C LEU A 146 5.70 -1.89 -17.16
N LEU A 147 6.62 -2.66 -17.71
CA LEU A 147 7.87 -2.17 -18.28
C LEU A 147 7.77 -2.20 -19.80
N CYS A 148 7.79 -1.03 -20.43
CA CYS A 148 7.78 -0.86 -21.88
C CYS A 148 9.18 -0.42 -22.32
N VAL A 149 9.90 -1.28 -23.02
CA VAL A 149 11.29 -1.02 -23.45
C VAL A 149 11.35 -0.94 -24.96
N HIS A 150 12.09 0.05 -25.49
CA HIS A 150 12.37 0.15 -26.91
C HIS A 150 13.08 -1.12 -27.41
N GLU A 151 12.65 -1.62 -28.58
CA GLU A 151 13.08 -2.93 -29.09
C GLU A 151 14.60 -3.09 -29.24
N GLU A 152 15.30 -2.00 -29.63
CA GLU A 152 16.76 -2.02 -29.86
C GLU A 152 17.57 -2.34 -28.60
N ILE A 153 17.06 -2.01 -27.40
CA ILE A 153 17.77 -2.25 -26.13
C ILE A 153 17.07 -3.30 -25.23
N ALA A 154 15.94 -3.82 -25.66
CA ALA A 154 15.10 -4.68 -24.83
C ALA A 154 15.82 -5.92 -24.33
N ASP A 155 16.53 -6.66 -25.20
CA ASP A 155 17.27 -7.87 -24.83
C ASP A 155 18.37 -7.59 -23.80
N HIS A 156 19.06 -6.45 -23.97
CA HIS A 156 20.10 -6.03 -23.02
C HIS A 156 19.52 -5.70 -21.65
N VAL A 157 18.46 -4.87 -21.60
CA VAL A 157 17.75 -4.51 -20.37
C VAL A 157 17.21 -5.76 -19.67
N VAL A 158 16.57 -6.67 -20.40
CA VAL A 158 16.03 -7.92 -19.83
C VAL A 158 17.14 -8.81 -19.25
N THR A 159 18.29 -8.89 -19.94
CA THR A 159 19.43 -9.66 -19.46
C THR A 159 19.99 -9.09 -18.15
N MET A 160 20.18 -7.78 -18.08
CA MET A 160 20.64 -7.10 -16.86
C MET A 160 19.65 -7.24 -15.72
N LEU A 161 18.37 -7.02 -16.01
CA LEU A 161 17.29 -7.15 -14.99
C LEU A 161 17.24 -8.58 -14.42
N ARG A 162 17.35 -9.61 -15.27
CA ARG A 162 17.40 -11.00 -14.81
C ARG A 162 18.64 -11.27 -13.93
N GLY A 163 19.78 -10.64 -14.24
CA GLY A 163 20.97 -10.70 -13.39
C GLY A 163 20.70 -10.07 -12.03
N ALA A 164 20.25 -8.82 -12.01
CA ALA A 164 19.95 -8.09 -10.79
C ALA A 164 18.92 -8.81 -9.90
N MET A 165 17.87 -9.39 -10.50
CA MET A 165 16.86 -10.16 -9.75
C MET A 165 17.41 -11.40 -9.05
N LYS A 166 18.44 -12.03 -9.60
CA LYS A 166 19.07 -13.22 -8.98
C LYS A 166 19.90 -12.88 -7.75
N GLU A 167 20.38 -11.65 -7.65
CA GLU A 167 21.15 -11.17 -6.50
C GLU A 167 20.25 -10.72 -5.33
N LEU A 168 18.93 -10.56 -5.56
CA LEU A 168 18.01 -10.14 -4.50
C LEU A 168 17.85 -11.23 -3.44
N VAL A 169 18.12 -10.85 -2.20
CA VAL A 169 17.93 -11.71 -1.03
C VAL A 169 16.52 -11.52 -0.48
N VAL A 170 15.72 -12.57 -0.54
CA VAL A 170 14.38 -12.62 0.06
C VAL A 170 14.49 -13.24 1.45
N GLY A 171 14.00 -12.57 2.49
CA GLY A 171 14.16 -13.09 3.84
C GLY A 171 13.57 -12.21 4.94
N ASP A 172 14.07 -12.44 6.16
CA ASP A 172 13.66 -11.71 7.35
C ASP A 172 14.12 -10.24 7.27
N THR A 173 13.17 -9.33 7.44
CA THR A 173 13.42 -7.87 7.41
C THR A 173 14.23 -7.35 8.59
N ALA A 174 14.44 -8.14 9.65
CA ALA A 174 15.37 -7.80 10.73
C ALA A 174 16.84 -7.90 10.31
N SER A 175 17.14 -8.63 9.21
CA SER A 175 18.48 -8.73 8.64
C SER A 175 18.74 -7.59 7.64
N LEU A 176 19.84 -6.87 7.82
CA LEU A 176 20.29 -5.84 6.86
C LEU A 176 20.67 -6.40 5.48
N ALA A 177 20.90 -7.71 5.38
CA ALA A 177 21.20 -8.38 4.11
C ALA A 177 19.94 -8.71 3.29
N THR A 178 18.74 -8.49 3.82
CA THR A 178 17.48 -8.78 3.14
C THR A 178 17.05 -7.59 2.26
N ASP A 179 16.86 -7.86 0.96
CA ASP A 179 16.37 -6.88 -0.01
C ASP A 179 14.84 -6.86 -0.10
N VAL A 180 14.22 -8.03 0.02
CA VAL A 180 12.77 -8.21 -0.14
C VAL A 180 12.21 -8.99 1.04
N GLY A 181 11.28 -8.38 1.76
CA GLY A 181 10.61 -8.99 2.89
C GLY A 181 9.40 -9.84 2.50
N PRO A 182 8.65 -10.36 3.48
CA PRO A 182 7.46 -11.17 3.26
C PRO A 182 6.27 -10.37 2.73
N LEU A 183 5.26 -11.06 2.25
CA LEU A 183 3.92 -10.51 2.05
C LEU A 183 3.27 -10.24 3.41
N ILE A 184 2.33 -9.29 3.44
CA ILE A 184 1.76 -8.79 4.69
C ILE A 184 1.00 -9.86 5.49
N ASP A 185 0.25 -10.72 4.81
CA ASP A 185 -0.59 -11.73 5.43
C ASP A 185 -0.85 -12.93 4.50
N GLN A 186 -1.58 -13.91 5.00
CA GLN A 186 -1.91 -15.12 4.27
C GLN A 186 -2.83 -14.86 3.07
N GLU A 187 -3.74 -13.90 3.17
CA GLU A 187 -4.64 -13.54 2.06
C GLU A 187 -3.86 -12.99 0.87
N ALA A 188 -2.91 -12.10 1.12
CA ALA A 188 -2.01 -11.57 0.09
C ALA A 188 -1.17 -12.69 -0.54
N PHE A 189 -0.66 -13.62 0.27
CA PHE A 189 0.10 -14.78 -0.21
C PHE A 189 -0.75 -15.67 -1.13
N ASP A 190 -1.94 -16.04 -0.70
CA ASP A 190 -2.84 -16.90 -1.49
C ASP A 190 -3.28 -16.23 -2.79
N GLY A 191 -3.52 -14.93 -2.76
CA GLY A 191 -3.83 -14.14 -3.96
C GLY A 191 -2.69 -14.15 -4.99
N ILE A 192 -1.45 -13.93 -4.55
CA ILE A 192 -0.27 -13.98 -5.43
C ILE A 192 -0.02 -15.39 -5.94
N ARG A 193 -0.14 -16.41 -5.08
CA ARG A 193 -0.01 -17.82 -5.50
C ARG A 193 -0.99 -18.16 -6.60
N THR A 194 -2.27 -17.86 -6.42
CA THR A 194 -3.31 -18.07 -7.43
C THR A 194 -3.00 -17.34 -8.74
N HIS A 195 -2.47 -16.12 -8.66
CA HIS A 195 -2.08 -15.37 -9.84
C HIS A 195 -0.93 -16.05 -10.60
N VAL A 196 0.11 -16.48 -9.89
CA VAL A 196 1.26 -17.19 -10.49
C VAL A 196 0.83 -18.52 -11.12
N GLU A 197 -0.05 -19.28 -10.47
CA GLU A 197 -0.62 -20.52 -11.01
C GLU A 197 -1.37 -20.26 -12.33
N ARG A 198 -2.18 -19.20 -12.41
CA ARG A 198 -2.88 -18.83 -13.65
C ARG A 198 -1.93 -18.45 -14.79
N LEU A 199 -0.75 -17.93 -14.49
CA LEU A 199 0.29 -17.62 -15.49
C LEU A 199 1.07 -18.87 -15.94
N GLY A 200 0.67 -20.07 -15.52
CA GLY A 200 1.32 -21.32 -15.87
C GLY A 200 2.60 -21.59 -15.09
N GLY A 201 2.72 -21.02 -13.90
CA GLY A 201 3.86 -21.26 -13.02
C GLY A 201 5.20 -20.89 -13.67
N HIS A 202 5.26 -19.83 -14.45
CA HIS A 202 6.50 -19.43 -15.13
C HIS A 202 7.60 -19.21 -14.08
N PRO A 203 8.69 -19.98 -14.11
CA PRO A 203 9.72 -19.97 -13.08
C PRO A 203 10.65 -18.77 -13.25
N ALA A 204 10.12 -17.59 -13.03
CA ALA A 204 10.97 -16.40 -12.88
C ALA A 204 11.35 -16.17 -11.42
N GLY A 205 10.98 -17.05 -10.50
CA GLY A 205 11.27 -16.85 -9.10
C GLY A 205 11.43 -18.16 -8.34
N ALA A 206 12.36 -18.18 -7.40
CA ALA A 206 12.42 -19.16 -6.34
C ALA A 206 11.07 -19.24 -5.61
N ALA A 207 10.71 -20.42 -5.12
CA ALA A 207 9.53 -20.62 -4.31
C ALA A 207 9.45 -19.52 -3.24
N LEU A 208 8.31 -18.82 -3.19
CA LEU A 208 8.06 -17.83 -2.14
C LEU A 208 8.27 -18.51 -0.79
N PRO A 209 9.15 -18.00 0.08
CA PRO A 209 9.28 -18.55 1.42
C PRO A 209 7.92 -18.45 2.09
N ARG A 210 7.42 -19.55 2.64
CA ARG A 210 6.25 -19.51 3.50
C ARG A 210 6.60 -18.63 4.68
N PRO A 211 5.70 -17.73 5.13
CA PRO A 211 5.84 -17.16 6.44
C PRO A 211 5.73 -18.32 7.42
N ASP A 212 6.86 -18.79 7.92
CA ASP A 212 6.84 -19.69 9.07
C ASP A 212 6.16 -18.92 10.19
N SER A 213 5.01 -19.42 10.59
CA SER A 213 4.17 -18.94 11.64
C SER A 213 4.98 -18.85 12.93
N GLY A 214 5.49 -17.68 13.20
CA GLY A 214 6.26 -17.38 14.39
C GLY A 214 6.09 -15.92 14.79
N LEU A 215 4.87 -15.52 15.11
CA LEU A 215 4.52 -14.45 16.05
C LEU A 215 3.20 -14.81 16.69
#